data_5cb3d9ee64dac8c716445168dc2a7022
#
_entry.id   5cb3d9ee64dac8c716445168dc2a7022
#
_cell.length_a   1.000
_cell.length_b   1.000
_cell.length_c   1.000
_cell.angle_alpha   90.00
_cell.angle_beta   90.00
_cell.angle_gamma   90.00
#
_symmetry.space_group_name_H-M   'P 1'
#
loop_
_entity.id
_entity.type
_entity.pdbx_description
1 polymer ?
#
loop_
_entity_poly.entity_id
_entity_poly.type
_entity_poly.pdbx_seq_one_letter_code
_entity_poly.pdbx_strand_id
1 'polypeptide(L)'
;MRGDSVPVPPPEPSPRPMPAPQGRTPQGRTTRDRTPRGRNWKDLRARLLSAAVLVPVALFCVRTGGAPYAAMILLATAGMALEWGRLFGLAARSARGALYLAWIAATMAAALAGHWWGAVLVMGGAFVFGPALWLGQVVIGCAGLSLLWLRMMTAPGAGVVLFVVTCVVVSDSGAYLIGRLLGGPRLAPAISPAKTWSGALGGLLCAMIAGGGVCVLVSGPGNWGRGIAFGALMAVAAQIGDLAESALKRARGVKDSGAIIPGHGGLLDRFDGLLVAAPLAALLSAGAAGAAFWYVTPAGLIAALTELRPGYPPGQ
;
A
#
# COMPACT_ATOMS: atom_id res chain seq x y z
N MET A 1 -24.72 99.80 -15.13
CA MET A 1 -24.61 98.44 -14.57
C MET A 1 -24.40 97.47 -15.73
N ARG A 2 -23.15 97.00 -15.91
CA ARG A 2 -22.78 95.99 -16.95
C ARG A 2 -22.99 94.64 -16.40
N GLY A 3 -23.85 93.81 -17.05
CA GLY A 3 -24.07 92.48 -16.73
C GLY A 3 -22.94 91.63 -17.34
N ASP A 4 -22.16 90.98 -16.51
CA ASP A 4 -21.13 90.00 -16.91
C ASP A 4 -21.81 88.70 -17.31
N SER A 5 -21.73 88.35 -18.59
CA SER A 5 -22.17 87.11 -19.15
C SER A 5 -21.08 86.04 -18.88
N VAL A 6 -21.42 85.04 -18.06
CA VAL A 6 -20.57 83.86 -17.82
C VAL A 6 -20.53 83.01 -19.09
N PRO A 7 -19.34 82.64 -19.58
CA PRO A 7 -19.20 81.71 -20.74
C PRO A 7 -19.70 80.32 -20.42
N VAL A 8 -20.57 79.79 -21.28
CA VAL A 8 -21.02 78.42 -21.24
C VAL A 8 -19.85 77.48 -21.71
N PRO A 9 -19.48 76.50 -20.96
CA PRO A 9 -18.40 75.53 -21.38
C PRO A 9 -18.87 74.75 -22.61
N PRO A 10 -17.95 74.37 -23.52
CA PRO A 10 -18.26 73.58 -24.70
C PRO A 10 -18.79 72.19 -24.32
N PRO A 11 -19.68 71.60 -25.14
CA PRO A 11 -20.22 70.25 -24.86
C PRO A 11 -19.12 69.18 -24.88
N GLU A 12 -19.17 68.28 -23.91
CA GLU A 12 -18.28 67.14 -23.84
C GLU A 12 -18.37 66.30 -25.11
N PRO A 13 -17.23 65.77 -25.61
CA PRO A 13 -17.25 64.91 -26.78
C PRO A 13 -17.95 63.57 -26.43
N SER A 14 -18.87 63.15 -27.30
CA SER A 14 -19.61 61.94 -27.22
C SER A 14 -18.66 60.72 -27.03
N PRO A 15 -18.98 59.75 -26.15
CA PRO A 15 -18.13 58.58 -25.92
C PRO A 15 -17.97 57.83 -27.24
N ARG A 16 -16.69 57.48 -27.55
CA ARG A 16 -16.36 56.63 -28.71
C ARG A 16 -17.05 55.31 -28.55
N PRO A 17 -17.65 54.72 -29.60
CA PRO A 17 -18.20 53.38 -29.53
C PRO A 17 -17.09 52.39 -29.17
N MET A 18 -17.33 51.59 -28.14
CA MET A 18 -16.45 50.50 -27.78
C MET A 18 -16.34 49.51 -28.96
N PRO A 19 -15.15 49.07 -29.31
CA PRO A 19 -15.01 48.01 -30.31
C PRO A 19 -15.82 46.78 -29.87
N ALA A 20 -16.61 46.24 -30.80
CA ALA A 20 -17.37 45.02 -30.59
C ALA A 20 -16.43 43.92 -30.04
N PRO A 21 -16.87 43.09 -29.08
CA PRO A 21 -16.06 41.99 -28.59
C PRO A 21 -15.73 41.11 -29.78
N GLN A 22 -14.44 41.06 -30.13
CA GLN A 22 -13.94 40.13 -31.12
C GLN A 22 -14.32 38.71 -30.63
N GLY A 23 -15.23 38.10 -31.39
CA GLY A 23 -15.63 36.72 -31.13
C GLY A 23 -14.39 35.87 -30.99
N ARG A 24 -14.12 35.41 -29.78
CA ARG A 24 -13.19 34.26 -29.56
C ARG A 24 -13.81 33.14 -30.33
N THR A 25 -13.28 32.86 -31.52
CA THR A 25 -13.44 31.58 -32.18
C THR A 25 -13.21 30.51 -31.13
N PRO A 26 -14.13 29.55 -30.95
CA PRO A 26 -13.86 28.42 -30.09
C PRO A 26 -12.58 27.78 -30.66
N GLN A 27 -11.45 27.96 -29.97
CA GLN A 27 -10.26 27.16 -30.24
C GLN A 27 -10.74 25.73 -30.16
N GLY A 28 -10.80 25.10 -31.35
CA GLY A 28 -11.20 23.74 -31.48
C GLY A 28 -10.50 22.94 -30.40
N ARG A 29 -11.32 22.32 -29.52
CA ARG A 29 -10.87 21.18 -28.73
C ARG A 29 -10.20 20.27 -29.76
N THR A 30 -8.89 20.38 -29.89
CA THR A 30 -8.13 19.33 -30.50
C THR A 30 -8.50 18.09 -29.70
N THR A 31 -9.38 17.28 -30.27
CA THR A 31 -9.51 15.90 -29.93
C THR A 31 -8.08 15.38 -30.02
N ARG A 32 -7.37 15.40 -28.86
CA ARG A 32 -6.12 14.68 -28.74
C ARG A 32 -6.46 13.29 -29.21
N ASP A 33 -6.03 13.02 -30.41
CA ASP A 33 -6.02 11.71 -31.03
C ASP A 33 -5.64 10.73 -29.92
N ARG A 34 -6.65 10.01 -29.43
CA ARG A 34 -6.43 8.80 -28.65
C ARG A 34 -5.95 7.76 -29.66
N THR A 35 -4.74 7.96 -30.18
CA THR A 35 -4.02 6.84 -30.76
C THR A 35 -4.08 5.74 -29.70
N PRO A 36 -4.62 4.57 -30.03
CA PRO A 36 -4.58 3.42 -29.11
C PRO A 36 -3.10 3.28 -28.75
N ARG A 37 -2.76 3.46 -27.47
CA ARG A 37 -1.40 3.24 -26.98
C ARG A 37 -1.03 1.85 -27.43
N GLY A 38 -0.28 1.77 -28.53
CA GLY A 38 0.21 0.53 -29.08
C GLY A 38 0.77 -0.27 -27.91
N ARG A 39 0.30 -1.49 -27.81
CA ARG A 39 0.68 -2.46 -26.80
C ARG A 39 2.20 -2.46 -26.72
N ASN A 40 2.75 -1.74 -25.73
CA ASN A 40 4.20 -1.53 -25.62
C ASN A 40 4.80 -2.85 -25.16
N TRP A 41 5.18 -3.70 -26.12
CA TRP A 41 5.78 -5.02 -25.89
C TRP A 41 7.03 -4.91 -25.00
N LYS A 42 7.71 -3.77 -25.02
CA LYS A 42 8.84 -3.49 -24.14
C LYS A 42 8.42 -3.42 -22.68
N ASP A 43 7.30 -2.74 -22.38
CA ASP A 43 6.77 -2.64 -21.01
C ASP A 43 6.26 -3.99 -20.50
N LEU A 44 5.63 -4.79 -21.37
CA LEU A 44 5.17 -6.12 -21.00
C LEU A 44 6.35 -7.06 -20.71
N ARG A 45 7.39 -7.04 -21.56
CA ARG A 45 8.61 -7.82 -21.33
C ARG A 45 9.30 -7.42 -20.04
N ALA A 46 9.44 -6.13 -19.75
CA ALA A 46 10.04 -5.65 -18.51
C ALA A 46 9.26 -6.13 -17.29
N ARG A 47 7.94 -6.12 -17.33
CA ARG A 47 7.07 -6.65 -16.26
C ARG A 47 7.21 -8.15 -16.08
N LEU A 48 7.20 -8.91 -17.17
CA LEU A 48 7.35 -10.37 -17.10
C LEU A 48 8.72 -10.77 -16.58
N LEU A 49 9.80 -10.10 -17.04
CA LEU A 49 11.16 -10.37 -16.59
C LEU A 49 11.35 -10.03 -15.11
N SER A 50 10.86 -8.86 -14.65
CA SER A 50 10.96 -8.52 -13.23
C SER A 50 10.15 -9.46 -12.34
N ALA A 51 8.94 -9.87 -12.75
CA ALA A 51 8.16 -10.85 -12.01
C ALA A 51 8.85 -12.24 -12.00
N ALA A 52 9.41 -12.67 -13.13
CA ALA A 52 10.14 -13.94 -13.26
C ALA A 52 11.39 -14.02 -12.37
N VAL A 53 11.96 -12.88 -11.98
CA VAL A 53 13.09 -12.83 -11.05
C VAL A 53 12.59 -12.63 -9.61
N LEU A 54 11.73 -11.64 -9.38
CA LEU A 54 11.32 -11.25 -8.03
C LEU A 54 10.51 -12.34 -7.31
N VAL A 55 9.62 -13.05 -8.02
CA VAL A 55 8.79 -14.09 -7.40
C VAL A 55 9.62 -15.29 -6.93
N PRO A 56 10.52 -15.90 -7.74
CA PRO A 56 11.39 -16.98 -7.26
C PRO A 56 12.32 -16.54 -6.13
N VAL A 57 12.89 -15.32 -6.20
CA VAL A 57 13.74 -14.78 -5.13
C VAL A 57 12.94 -14.62 -3.84
N ALA A 58 11.75 -14.07 -3.88
CA ALA A 58 10.89 -13.92 -2.71
C ALA A 58 10.51 -15.29 -2.11
N LEU A 59 10.12 -16.25 -2.94
CA LEU A 59 9.81 -17.62 -2.50
C LEU A 59 11.02 -18.32 -1.87
N PHE A 60 12.19 -18.16 -2.47
CA PHE A 60 13.44 -18.65 -1.90
C PHE A 60 13.70 -18.04 -0.53
N CYS A 61 13.63 -16.70 -0.39
CA CYS A 61 13.83 -16.02 0.88
C CYS A 61 12.80 -16.45 1.95
N VAL A 62 11.53 -16.57 1.59
CA VAL A 62 10.47 -17.01 2.52
C VAL A 62 10.72 -18.45 2.98
N ARG A 63 11.13 -19.35 2.08
CA ARG A 63 11.39 -20.75 2.41
C ARG A 63 12.64 -20.91 3.28
N THR A 64 13.75 -20.30 2.89
CA THR A 64 15.01 -20.41 3.63
C THR A 64 14.95 -19.70 4.99
N GLY A 65 14.25 -18.56 5.07
CA GLY A 65 14.22 -17.74 6.29
C GLY A 65 15.57 -17.10 6.61
N GLY A 66 15.87 -16.89 7.89
CA GLY A 66 17.16 -16.37 8.35
C GLY A 66 17.58 -15.08 7.66
N ALA A 67 18.88 -14.96 7.38
CA ALA A 67 19.47 -13.75 6.78
C ALA A 67 18.89 -13.37 5.40
N PRO A 68 18.62 -14.28 4.45
CA PRO A 68 18.01 -13.93 3.16
C PRO A 68 16.63 -13.28 3.32
N TYR A 69 15.79 -13.81 4.20
CA TYR A 69 14.46 -13.26 4.46
C TYR A 69 14.55 -11.90 5.15
N ALA A 70 15.40 -11.78 6.16
CA ALA A 70 15.64 -10.53 6.88
C ALA A 70 16.12 -9.42 5.94
N ALA A 71 17.08 -9.73 5.07
CA ALA A 71 17.57 -8.79 4.06
C ALA A 71 16.46 -8.37 3.09
N MET A 72 15.63 -9.28 2.62
CA MET A 72 14.51 -8.99 1.75
C MET A 72 13.52 -8.02 2.42
N ILE A 73 13.14 -8.26 3.67
CA ILE A 73 12.21 -7.38 4.42
C ILE A 73 12.85 -6.01 4.67
N LEU A 74 14.14 -5.97 5.05
CA LEU A 74 14.86 -4.72 5.26
C LEU A 74 14.90 -3.88 3.98
N LEU A 75 15.24 -4.47 2.84
CA LEU A 75 15.26 -3.79 1.54
C LEU A 75 13.87 -3.30 1.12
N ALA A 76 12.84 -4.12 1.32
CA ALA A 76 11.47 -3.74 1.01
C ALA A 76 10.99 -2.57 1.89
N THR A 77 11.21 -2.62 3.19
CA THR A 77 10.80 -1.54 4.11
C THR A 77 11.61 -0.26 3.87
N ALA A 78 12.91 -0.35 3.60
CA ALA A 78 13.73 0.80 3.23
C ALA A 78 13.27 1.44 1.91
N GLY A 79 12.97 0.62 0.90
CA GLY A 79 12.44 1.09 -0.37
C GLY A 79 11.08 1.80 -0.24
N MET A 80 10.16 1.22 0.53
CA MET A 80 8.87 1.85 0.83
C MET A 80 9.05 3.15 1.63
N ALA A 81 9.96 3.19 2.60
CA ALA A 81 10.27 4.39 3.37
C ALA A 81 10.87 5.50 2.51
N LEU A 82 11.70 5.15 1.52
CA LEU A 82 12.21 6.09 0.51
C LEU A 82 11.07 6.72 -0.30
N GLU A 83 10.13 5.92 -0.78
CA GLU A 83 8.99 6.40 -1.57
C GLU A 83 8.05 7.25 -0.71
N TRP A 84 7.75 6.81 0.51
CA TRP A 84 6.96 7.58 1.46
C TRP A 84 7.61 8.93 1.77
N GLY A 85 8.91 8.93 2.07
CA GLY A 85 9.66 10.17 2.30
C GLY A 85 9.54 11.15 1.13
N ARG A 86 9.69 10.67 -0.11
CA ARG A 86 9.54 11.49 -1.33
C ARG A 86 8.13 12.06 -1.48
N LEU A 87 7.09 11.29 -1.18
CA LEU A 87 5.69 11.76 -1.20
C LEU A 87 5.47 12.95 -0.25
N PHE A 88 6.23 13.01 0.84
CA PHE A 88 6.18 14.08 1.84
C PHE A 88 7.33 15.10 1.73
N GLY A 89 8.02 15.14 0.56
CA GLY A 89 9.02 16.15 0.27
C GLY A 89 10.38 15.92 0.94
N LEU A 90 10.63 14.73 1.51
CA LEU A 90 11.93 14.40 2.10
C LEU A 90 12.94 14.00 1.01
N ALA A 91 14.00 14.78 0.86
CA ALA A 91 15.08 14.46 -0.08
C ALA A 91 15.90 13.27 0.45
N ALA A 92 15.93 12.16 -0.28
CA ALA A 92 16.61 10.93 0.13
C ALA A 92 18.14 11.13 0.39
N ARG A 93 18.76 12.08 -0.33
CA ARG A 93 20.19 12.39 -0.19
C ARG A 93 20.51 13.45 0.89
N SER A 94 19.50 13.96 1.60
CA SER A 94 19.72 14.86 2.73
C SER A 94 20.10 14.07 3.99
N ALA A 95 20.78 14.72 4.94
CA ALA A 95 21.09 14.10 6.25
C ALA A 95 19.82 13.62 6.97
N ARG A 96 18.72 14.40 6.89
CA ARG A 96 17.41 14.03 7.45
C ARG A 96 16.82 12.80 6.73
N GLY A 97 16.97 12.70 5.41
CA GLY A 97 16.55 11.54 4.64
C GLY A 97 17.34 10.28 4.99
N ALA A 98 18.66 10.41 5.10
CA ALA A 98 19.52 9.30 5.53
C ALA A 98 19.18 8.83 6.95
N LEU A 99 18.95 9.77 7.88
CA LEU A 99 18.51 9.44 9.24
C LEU A 99 17.14 8.76 9.26
N TYR A 100 16.20 9.19 8.44
CA TYR A 100 14.87 8.57 8.30
C TYR A 100 14.96 7.11 7.84
N LEU A 101 15.87 6.80 6.89
CA LEU A 101 16.13 5.43 6.44
C LEU A 101 16.89 4.62 7.49
N ALA A 102 17.85 5.22 8.17
CA ALA A 102 18.56 4.56 9.26
C ALA A 102 17.58 4.21 10.40
N TRP A 103 16.54 5.01 10.60
CA TRP A 103 15.54 4.77 11.64
C TRP A 103 14.71 3.52 11.36
N ILE A 104 14.20 3.33 10.12
CA ILE A 104 13.49 2.09 9.76
C ILE A 104 14.42 0.88 9.83
N ALA A 105 15.68 1.05 9.41
CA ALA A 105 16.68 -0.02 9.50
C ALA A 105 16.96 -0.39 10.97
N ALA A 106 17.08 0.58 11.88
CA ALA A 106 17.24 0.35 13.30
C ALA A 106 16.03 -0.36 13.92
N THR A 107 14.82 0.00 13.51
CA THR A 107 13.58 -0.70 13.90
C THR A 107 13.65 -2.19 13.52
N MET A 108 14.02 -2.50 12.28
CA MET A 108 14.14 -3.89 11.81
C MET A 108 15.30 -4.61 12.53
N ALA A 109 16.45 -3.94 12.71
CA ALA A 109 17.60 -4.51 13.40
C ALA A 109 17.30 -4.87 14.87
N ALA A 110 16.56 -4.01 15.58
CA ALA A 110 16.13 -4.31 16.95
C ALA A 110 15.28 -5.57 17.03
N ALA A 111 14.34 -5.75 16.10
CA ALA A 111 13.51 -6.96 16.02
C ALA A 111 14.35 -8.22 15.70
N LEU A 112 15.28 -8.11 14.74
CA LEU A 112 16.18 -9.21 14.37
C LEU A 112 17.13 -9.62 15.51
N ALA A 113 17.48 -8.67 16.40
CA ALA A 113 18.22 -8.93 17.63
C ALA A 113 17.35 -9.50 18.76
N GLY A 114 16.06 -9.79 18.49
CA GLY A 114 15.11 -10.31 19.50
C GLY A 114 14.46 -9.25 20.39
N HIS A 115 14.80 -7.98 20.20
CA HIS A 115 14.29 -6.88 21.03
C HIS A 115 12.99 -6.29 20.43
N TRP A 116 11.91 -7.07 20.41
CA TRP A 116 10.63 -6.68 19.80
C TRP A 116 10.03 -5.39 20.38
N TRP A 117 10.05 -5.26 21.70
CA TRP A 117 9.62 -4.02 22.36
C TRP A 117 10.54 -2.84 22.05
N GLY A 118 11.84 -3.09 21.96
CA GLY A 118 12.81 -2.10 21.49
C GLY A 118 12.49 -1.61 20.07
N ALA A 119 12.14 -2.52 19.16
CA ALA A 119 11.73 -2.18 17.81
C ALA A 119 10.48 -1.26 17.80
N VAL A 120 9.47 -1.56 18.62
CA VAL A 120 8.25 -0.74 18.76
C VAL A 120 8.60 0.65 19.33
N LEU A 121 9.47 0.73 20.32
CA LEU A 121 9.91 2.00 20.90
C LEU A 121 10.71 2.84 19.89
N VAL A 122 11.64 2.23 19.16
CA VAL A 122 12.39 2.91 18.07
C VAL A 122 11.41 3.43 17.02
N MET A 123 10.47 2.61 16.56
CA MET A 123 9.45 3.01 15.59
C MET A 123 8.62 4.20 16.11
N GLY A 124 8.19 4.17 17.38
CA GLY A 124 7.46 5.26 18.04
C GLY A 124 8.28 6.55 18.09
N GLY A 125 9.58 6.45 18.39
CA GLY A 125 10.51 7.59 18.43
C GLY A 125 10.69 8.33 17.11
N ALA A 126 10.29 7.73 15.98
CA ALA A 126 10.31 8.39 14.68
C ALA A 126 9.39 9.64 14.60
N PHE A 127 8.61 9.94 15.65
CA PHE A 127 7.83 11.17 15.75
C PHE A 127 8.68 12.45 15.60
N VAL A 128 9.98 12.37 15.87
CA VAL A 128 10.94 13.48 15.65
C VAL A 128 10.99 13.97 14.18
N PHE A 129 10.57 13.15 13.22
CA PHE A 129 10.48 13.54 11.82
C PHE A 129 9.20 14.31 11.47
N GLY A 130 8.25 14.42 12.42
CA GLY A 130 6.94 15.02 12.23
C GLY A 130 5.85 13.98 11.87
N PRO A 131 4.56 14.32 12.01
CA PRO A 131 3.46 13.36 12.02
C PRO A 131 3.31 12.59 10.70
N ALA A 132 3.51 13.22 9.56
CA ALA A 132 3.36 12.58 8.26
C ALA A 132 4.45 11.53 7.98
N LEU A 133 5.70 11.82 8.32
CA LEU A 133 6.81 10.89 8.17
C LEU A 133 6.77 9.80 9.25
N TRP A 134 6.36 10.16 10.47
CA TRP A 134 6.12 9.20 11.54
C TRP A 134 5.05 8.17 11.15
N LEU A 135 3.92 8.61 10.58
CA LEU A 135 2.88 7.69 10.09
C LEU A 135 3.46 6.68 9.09
N GLY A 136 4.34 7.10 8.20
CA GLY A 136 5.03 6.21 7.27
C GLY A 136 5.90 5.17 7.97
N GLN A 137 6.67 5.60 8.99
CA GLN A 137 7.47 4.68 9.81
C GLN A 137 6.58 3.65 10.53
N VAL A 138 5.44 4.10 11.06
CA VAL A 138 4.50 3.20 11.75
C VAL A 138 3.88 2.20 10.77
N VAL A 139 3.31 2.66 9.66
CA VAL A 139 2.62 1.78 8.70
C VAL A 139 3.60 0.77 8.08
N ILE A 140 4.73 1.25 7.56
CA ILE A 140 5.74 0.40 6.92
C ILE A 140 6.45 -0.47 7.95
N GLY A 141 6.78 0.10 9.11
CA GLY A 141 7.43 -0.61 10.21
C GLY A 141 6.55 -1.73 10.77
N CYS A 142 5.27 -1.47 11.03
CA CYS A 142 4.32 -2.50 11.45
C CYS A 142 4.23 -3.65 10.45
N ALA A 143 4.14 -3.36 9.16
CA ALA A 143 4.09 -4.41 8.13
C ALA A 143 5.40 -5.23 8.10
N GLY A 144 6.56 -4.56 8.13
CA GLY A 144 7.86 -5.23 8.15
C GLY A 144 8.07 -6.09 9.40
N LEU A 145 7.80 -5.52 10.58
CA LEU A 145 7.88 -6.23 11.87
C LEU A 145 6.94 -7.43 11.89
N SER A 146 5.72 -7.28 11.39
CA SER A 146 4.73 -8.36 11.30
C SER A 146 5.20 -9.50 10.42
N LEU A 147 5.75 -9.20 9.24
CA LEU A 147 6.29 -10.22 8.34
C LEU A 147 7.49 -10.94 8.97
N LEU A 148 8.40 -10.22 9.63
CA LEU A 148 9.50 -10.83 10.38
C LEU A 148 8.96 -11.72 11.50
N TRP A 149 8.02 -11.21 12.29
CA TRP A 149 7.44 -11.94 13.42
C TRP A 149 6.71 -13.20 12.96
N LEU A 150 5.85 -13.12 11.93
CA LEU A 150 5.16 -14.26 11.35
C LEU A 150 6.13 -15.35 10.88
N ARG A 151 7.26 -14.96 10.30
CA ARG A 151 8.24 -15.93 9.80
C ARG A 151 9.06 -16.56 10.92
N MET A 152 9.40 -15.80 11.96
CA MET A 152 10.34 -16.21 13.00
C MET A 152 9.66 -16.80 14.23
N MET A 153 8.46 -16.32 14.58
CA MET A 153 7.79 -16.64 15.85
C MET A 153 6.60 -17.57 15.70
N THR A 154 6.19 -17.93 14.47
CA THR A 154 5.09 -18.88 14.27
C THR A 154 5.59 -20.21 13.69
N ALA A 155 4.88 -21.27 14.03
CA ALA A 155 5.07 -22.58 13.41
C ALA A 155 3.81 -22.94 12.58
N PRO A 156 3.91 -23.19 11.27
CA PRO A 156 5.06 -23.10 10.37
C PRO A 156 5.19 -21.70 9.73
N GLY A 157 6.19 -20.91 10.15
CA GLY A 157 6.32 -19.50 9.76
C GLY A 157 6.36 -19.25 8.25
N ALA A 158 7.05 -20.08 7.47
CA ALA A 158 7.04 -19.98 6.01
C ALA A 158 5.63 -20.15 5.42
N GLY A 159 4.87 -21.13 5.92
CA GLY A 159 3.49 -21.38 5.48
C GLY A 159 2.55 -20.25 5.80
N VAL A 160 2.71 -19.64 6.98
CA VAL A 160 1.91 -18.48 7.42
C VAL A 160 2.17 -17.25 6.54
N VAL A 161 3.43 -16.95 6.26
CA VAL A 161 3.78 -15.82 5.36
C VAL A 161 3.28 -16.11 3.94
N LEU A 162 3.46 -17.33 3.42
CA LEU A 162 2.94 -17.70 2.10
C LEU A 162 1.42 -17.59 2.01
N PHE A 163 0.70 -17.94 3.08
CA PHE A 163 -0.74 -17.75 3.15
C PHE A 163 -1.12 -16.28 2.95
N VAL A 164 -0.56 -15.38 3.75
CA VAL A 164 -0.86 -13.95 3.68
C VAL A 164 -0.53 -13.39 2.29
N VAL A 165 0.68 -13.63 1.79
CA VAL A 165 1.12 -13.14 0.48
C VAL A 165 0.24 -13.69 -0.64
N THR A 166 -0.07 -14.99 -0.62
CA THR A 166 -0.93 -15.61 -1.64
C THR A 166 -2.32 -15.01 -1.63
N CYS A 167 -2.95 -14.85 -0.46
CA CYS A 167 -4.29 -14.26 -0.38
C CYS A 167 -4.31 -12.81 -0.91
N VAL A 168 -3.32 -12.00 -0.58
CA VAL A 168 -3.21 -10.62 -1.10
C VAL A 168 -3.05 -10.62 -2.62
N VAL A 169 -2.06 -11.32 -3.15
CA VAL A 169 -1.77 -11.35 -4.59
C VAL A 169 -2.94 -11.92 -5.40
N VAL A 170 -3.58 -12.96 -4.90
CA VAL A 170 -4.73 -13.59 -5.58
C VAL A 170 -5.97 -12.69 -5.47
N SER A 171 -6.18 -12.00 -4.34
CA SER A 171 -7.24 -11.00 -4.20
C SER A 171 -7.10 -9.89 -5.25
N ASP A 172 -5.92 -9.30 -5.39
CA ASP A 172 -5.68 -8.20 -6.34
C ASP A 172 -5.83 -8.66 -7.79
N SER A 173 -5.27 -9.82 -8.11
CA SER A 173 -5.36 -10.41 -9.46
C SER A 173 -6.80 -10.75 -9.81
N GLY A 174 -7.53 -11.37 -8.89
CA GLY A 174 -8.94 -11.73 -9.02
C GLY A 174 -9.83 -10.49 -9.15
N ALA A 175 -9.58 -9.48 -8.32
CA ALA A 175 -10.31 -8.21 -8.37
C ALA A 175 -10.12 -7.49 -9.71
N TYR A 176 -8.90 -7.47 -10.22
CA TYR A 176 -8.61 -6.90 -11.54
C TYR A 176 -9.31 -7.67 -12.67
N LEU A 177 -9.19 -8.99 -12.67
CA LEU A 177 -9.74 -9.85 -13.75
C LEU A 177 -11.27 -9.81 -13.76
N ILE A 178 -11.90 -10.08 -12.61
CA ILE A 178 -13.37 -10.15 -12.50
C ILE A 178 -13.99 -8.77 -12.66
N GLY A 179 -13.38 -7.72 -12.08
CA GLY A 179 -13.83 -6.35 -12.26
C GLY A 179 -13.78 -5.87 -13.70
N ARG A 180 -12.79 -6.36 -14.47
CA ARG A 180 -12.68 -6.04 -15.91
C ARG A 180 -13.67 -6.83 -16.75
N LEU A 181 -13.95 -8.09 -16.42
CA LEU A 181 -14.85 -8.96 -17.17
C LEU A 181 -16.32 -8.60 -16.94
N LEU A 182 -16.71 -8.41 -15.68
CA LEU A 182 -18.10 -8.15 -15.28
C LEU A 182 -18.45 -6.66 -15.24
N GLY A 183 -17.47 -5.78 -14.95
CA GLY A 183 -17.73 -4.36 -14.79
C GLY A 183 -18.66 -4.07 -13.60
N GLY A 184 -19.52 -3.07 -13.73
CA GLY A 184 -20.55 -2.73 -12.75
C GLY A 184 -20.25 -1.46 -11.93
N PRO A 185 -20.99 -1.25 -10.82
CA PRO A 185 -20.85 -0.06 -9.99
C PRO A 185 -19.44 0.13 -9.45
N ARG A 186 -18.99 1.38 -9.38
CA ARG A 186 -17.68 1.72 -8.83
C ARG A 186 -17.67 1.59 -7.31
N LEU A 187 -16.60 0.99 -6.76
CA LEU A 187 -16.43 0.79 -5.31
C LEU A 187 -16.14 2.12 -4.59
N ALA A 188 -15.19 2.90 -5.10
CA ALA A 188 -14.75 4.15 -4.49
C ALA A 188 -14.39 5.19 -5.58
N PRO A 189 -15.39 5.85 -6.22
CA PRO A 189 -15.17 6.70 -7.40
C PRO A 189 -14.19 7.86 -7.18
N ALA A 190 -14.22 8.47 -5.98
CA ALA A 190 -13.37 9.61 -5.64
C ALA A 190 -11.89 9.22 -5.42
N ILE A 191 -11.63 8.00 -4.96
CA ILE A 191 -10.30 7.50 -4.57
C ILE A 191 -9.68 6.71 -5.72
N SER A 192 -10.40 5.70 -6.19
CA SER A 192 -9.97 4.78 -7.24
C SER A 192 -11.11 4.51 -8.23
N PRO A 193 -11.21 5.30 -9.32
CA PRO A 193 -12.33 5.21 -10.27
C PRO A 193 -12.32 3.93 -11.11
N ALA A 194 -11.28 3.12 -11.04
CA ALA A 194 -11.19 1.85 -11.75
C ALA A 194 -11.75 0.66 -10.96
N LYS A 195 -11.82 0.74 -9.64
CA LYS A 195 -12.30 -0.36 -8.78
C LYS A 195 -13.81 -0.51 -8.85
N THR A 196 -14.30 -1.75 -8.94
CA THR A 196 -15.73 -2.10 -8.99
C THR A 196 -16.12 -3.03 -7.86
N TRP A 197 -17.40 -3.05 -7.50
CA TRP A 197 -17.94 -4.01 -6.52
C TRP A 197 -17.80 -5.46 -6.98
N SER A 198 -18.02 -5.72 -8.28
CA SER A 198 -17.80 -7.05 -8.87
C SER A 198 -16.34 -7.50 -8.72
N GLY A 199 -15.40 -6.57 -8.91
CA GLY A 199 -13.98 -6.83 -8.69
C GLY A 199 -13.69 -7.14 -7.22
N ALA A 200 -14.19 -6.33 -6.28
CA ALA A 200 -13.97 -6.55 -4.85
C ALA A 200 -14.48 -7.92 -4.39
N LEU A 201 -15.70 -8.28 -4.78
CA LEU A 201 -16.26 -9.59 -4.47
C LEU A 201 -15.52 -10.73 -5.17
N GLY A 202 -15.10 -10.52 -6.42
CA GLY A 202 -14.32 -11.50 -7.17
C GLY A 202 -12.95 -11.75 -6.53
N GLY A 203 -12.25 -10.70 -6.11
CA GLY A 203 -10.99 -10.82 -5.38
C GLY A 203 -11.16 -11.54 -4.04
N LEU A 204 -12.23 -11.21 -3.31
CA LEU A 204 -12.60 -11.91 -2.08
C LEU A 204 -12.75 -13.42 -2.30
N LEU A 205 -13.57 -13.82 -3.27
CA LEU A 205 -13.80 -15.23 -3.59
C LEU A 205 -12.51 -15.97 -4.01
N CYS A 206 -11.70 -15.33 -4.86
CA CYS A 206 -10.42 -15.90 -5.27
C CYS A 206 -9.47 -16.12 -4.07
N ALA A 207 -9.40 -15.15 -3.16
CA ALA A 207 -8.58 -15.28 -1.95
C ALA A 207 -9.11 -16.32 -0.97
N MET A 208 -10.42 -16.48 -0.85
CA MET A 208 -11.04 -17.55 -0.06
C MET A 208 -10.60 -18.94 -0.56
N ILE A 209 -10.68 -19.16 -1.86
CA ILE A 209 -10.27 -20.44 -2.48
C ILE A 209 -8.77 -20.66 -2.30
N ALA A 210 -7.95 -19.65 -2.58
CA ALA A 210 -6.51 -19.73 -2.44
C ALA A 210 -6.09 -19.96 -0.98
N GLY A 211 -6.70 -19.26 -0.04
CA GLY A 211 -6.48 -19.43 1.40
C GLY A 211 -6.86 -20.82 1.88
N GLY A 212 -8.01 -21.36 1.42
CA GLY A 212 -8.39 -22.75 1.64
C GLY A 212 -7.32 -23.72 1.19
N GLY A 213 -6.84 -23.57 -0.06
CA GLY A 213 -5.80 -24.42 -0.63
C GLY A 213 -4.48 -24.34 0.13
N VAL A 214 -4.00 -23.13 0.43
CA VAL A 214 -2.73 -22.98 1.20
C VAL A 214 -2.88 -23.55 2.61
N CYS A 215 -4.02 -23.32 3.27
CA CYS A 215 -4.24 -23.86 4.61
C CYS A 215 -4.24 -25.39 4.63
N VAL A 216 -4.82 -26.04 3.63
CA VAL A 216 -4.76 -27.51 3.45
C VAL A 216 -3.32 -27.98 3.22
N LEU A 217 -2.56 -27.29 2.38
CA LEU A 217 -1.15 -27.64 2.11
C LEU A 217 -0.25 -27.50 3.35
N VAL A 218 -0.56 -26.52 4.22
CA VAL A 218 0.26 -26.24 5.41
C VAL A 218 -0.18 -27.06 6.63
N SER A 219 -1.49 -27.28 6.80
CA SER A 219 -2.08 -27.78 8.04
C SER A 219 -2.96 -29.02 7.85
N GLY A 220 -3.07 -29.53 6.62
CA GLY A 220 -3.84 -30.72 6.29
C GLY A 220 -5.31 -30.46 5.90
N PRO A 221 -5.97 -31.47 5.31
CA PRO A 221 -7.28 -31.34 4.66
C PRO A 221 -8.40 -30.80 5.54
N GLY A 222 -8.39 -31.13 6.86
CA GLY A 222 -9.42 -30.68 7.82
C GLY A 222 -9.46 -29.18 8.04
N ASN A 223 -8.51 -28.40 7.52
CA ASN A 223 -8.39 -26.96 7.73
C ASN A 223 -8.91 -26.11 6.58
N TRP A 224 -9.56 -26.70 5.56
CA TRP A 224 -10.10 -25.99 4.41
C TRP A 224 -11.02 -24.84 4.80
N GLY A 225 -11.99 -25.08 5.69
CA GLY A 225 -12.95 -24.06 6.14
C GLY A 225 -12.28 -22.88 6.86
N ARG A 226 -11.26 -23.16 7.68
CA ARG A 226 -10.44 -22.11 8.31
C ARG A 226 -9.71 -21.29 7.26
N GLY A 227 -9.07 -21.95 6.30
CA GLY A 227 -8.38 -21.30 5.19
C GLY A 227 -9.28 -20.36 4.38
N ILE A 228 -10.53 -20.76 4.11
CA ILE A 228 -11.55 -19.93 3.45
C ILE A 228 -11.85 -18.68 4.30
N ALA A 229 -12.17 -18.85 5.58
CA ALA A 229 -12.54 -17.74 6.46
C ALA A 229 -11.39 -16.71 6.60
N PHE A 230 -10.18 -17.20 6.86
CA PHE A 230 -9.02 -16.31 6.98
C PHE A 230 -8.54 -15.76 5.64
N GLY A 231 -8.74 -16.47 4.53
CA GLY A 231 -8.54 -15.96 3.18
C GLY A 231 -9.45 -14.76 2.88
N ALA A 232 -10.73 -14.85 3.28
CA ALA A 232 -11.66 -13.72 3.20
C ALA A 232 -11.17 -12.52 4.02
N LEU A 233 -10.74 -12.76 5.25
CA LEU A 233 -10.27 -11.71 6.14
C LEU A 233 -9.01 -11.01 5.58
N MET A 234 -8.06 -11.77 5.04
CA MET A 234 -6.86 -11.20 4.40
C MET A 234 -7.20 -10.41 3.15
N ALA A 235 -8.17 -10.87 2.34
CA ALA A 235 -8.63 -10.13 1.16
C ALA A 235 -9.27 -8.79 1.52
N VAL A 236 -10.13 -8.75 2.54
CA VAL A 236 -10.72 -7.50 3.02
C VAL A 236 -9.63 -6.55 3.54
N ALA A 237 -8.70 -7.05 4.35
CA ALA A 237 -7.57 -6.27 4.84
C ALA A 237 -6.71 -5.70 3.69
N ALA A 238 -6.41 -6.51 2.68
CA ALA A 238 -5.66 -6.08 1.50
C ALA A 238 -6.39 -5.00 0.70
N GLN A 239 -7.70 -5.16 0.47
CA GLN A 239 -8.51 -4.15 -0.23
C GLN A 239 -8.60 -2.82 0.53
N ILE A 240 -8.65 -2.88 1.87
CA ILE A 240 -8.58 -1.67 2.71
C ILE A 240 -7.23 -0.99 2.56
N GLY A 241 -6.14 -1.74 2.59
CA GLY A 241 -4.77 -1.22 2.41
C GLY A 241 -4.59 -0.50 1.08
N ASP A 242 -4.98 -1.15 -0.03
CA ASP A 242 -4.93 -0.57 -1.37
C ASP A 242 -5.82 0.68 -1.51
N LEU A 243 -7.01 0.70 -0.90
CA LEU A 243 -7.85 1.91 -0.88
C LEU A 243 -7.23 3.04 -0.05
N ALA A 244 -6.65 2.72 1.10
CA ALA A 244 -6.00 3.71 1.97
C ALA A 244 -4.78 4.33 1.27
N GLU A 245 -3.93 3.52 0.63
CA GLU A 245 -2.79 3.98 -0.15
C GLU A 245 -3.23 4.82 -1.35
N SER A 246 -4.27 4.39 -2.08
CA SER A 246 -4.86 5.16 -3.16
C SER A 246 -5.39 6.51 -2.68
N ALA A 247 -6.06 6.58 -1.53
CA ALA A 247 -6.55 7.82 -0.93
C ALA A 247 -5.38 8.77 -0.58
N LEU A 248 -4.31 8.25 0.01
CA LEU A 248 -3.11 9.00 0.33
C LEU A 248 -2.48 9.62 -0.93
N LYS A 249 -2.34 8.85 -2.01
CA LYS A 249 -1.83 9.36 -3.30
C LYS A 249 -2.69 10.48 -3.85
N ARG A 250 -4.02 10.36 -3.80
CA ARG A 250 -4.94 11.42 -4.25
C ARG A 250 -4.81 12.67 -3.38
N ALA A 251 -4.71 12.53 -2.05
CA ALA A 251 -4.49 13.65 -1.14
C ALA A 251 -3.16 14.37 -1.41
N ARG A 252 -2.16 13.69 -1.95
CA ARG A 252 -0.87 14.25 -2.37
C ARG A 252 -0.83 14.73 -3.83
N GLY A 253 -1.94 14.60 -4.58
CA GLY A 253 -2.01 15.02 -5.99
C GLY A 253 -1.22 14.14 -6.95
N VAL A 254 -0.81 12.94 -6.52
CA VAL A 254 -0.04 12.00 -7.33
C VAL A 254 -0.86 10.75 -7.67
N LYS A 255 -0.38 9.98 -8.64
CA LYS A 255 -0.99 8.71 -9.04
C LYS A 255 -0.18 7.50 -8.59
N ASP A 256 1.13 7.57 -8.69
CA ASP A 256 2.07 6.50 -8.37
C ASP A 256 2.98 6.98 -7.22
N SER A 257 3.33 6.09 -6.28
CA SER A 257 4.17 6.43 -5.12
C SER A 257 5.64 6.59 -5.48
N GLY A 258 6.08 5.94 -6.55
CA GLY A 258 7.48 5.93 -6.99
C GLY A 258 7.71 5.15 -8.27
N ALA A 259 8.98 4.87 -8.56
CA ALA A 259 9.41 4.10 -9.73
C ALA A 259 10.67 3.24 -9.39
N ILE A 260 10.72 2.68 -8.17
CA ILE A 260 11.88 1.89 -7.73
C ILE A 260 11.98 0.59 -8.52
N ILE A 261 10.84 -0.04 -8.84
CA ILE A 261 10.84 -1.28 -9.61
C ILE A 261 10.65 -0.98 -11.10
N PRO A 262 11.66 -1.24 -11.96
CA PRO A 262 11.54 -1.01 -13.39
C PRO A 262 10.33 -1.71 -14.00
N GLY A 263 9.47 -0.96 -14.69
CA GLY A 263 8.26 -1.48 -15.33
C GLY A 263 7.07 -1.77 -14.40
N HIS A 264 7.24 -1.72 -13.06
CA HIS A 264 6.20 -2.03 -12.09
C HIS A 264 5.72 -0.83 -11.25
N GLY A 265 6.36 0.34 -11.33
CA GLY A 265 6.02 1.51 -10.50
C GLY A 265 6.69 1.50 -9.13
N GLY A 266 6.00 2.03 -8.12
CA GLY A 266 6.50 2.09 -6.76
C GLY A 266 6.46 0.75 -6.02
N LEU A 267 7.37 0.60 -5.06
CA LEU A 267 7.37 -0.54 -4.15
C LEU A 267 6.17 -0.45 -3.18
N LEU A 268 5.84 0.76 -2.73
CA LEU A 268 4.69 1.02 -1.88
C LEU A 268 3.38 0.59 -2.58
N ASP A 269 3.25 0.90 -3.90
CA ASP A 269 2.11 0.48 -4.75
C ASP A 269 1.98 -1.05 -4.90
N ARG A 270 2.98 -1.83 -4.50
CA ARG A 270 2.99 -3.30 -4.62
C ARG A 270 2.79 -4.00 -3.29
N PHE A 271 3.03 -3.30 -2.20
CA PHE A 271 2.89 -3.82 -0.85
C PHE A 271 1.70 -3.22 -0.11
N ASP A 272 0.91 -2.35 -0.75
CA ASP A 272 -0.23 -1.65 -0.18
C ASP A 272 -1.22 -2.58 0.56
N GLY A 273 -1.60 -3.70 -0.04
CA GLY A 273 -2.43 -4.72 0.60
C GLY A 273 -1.75 -5.38 1.80
N LEU A 274 -0.42 -5.60 1.74
CA LEU A 274 0.34 -6.19 2.83
C LEU A 274 0.54 -5.24 4.01
N LEU A 275 0.47 -3.92 3.79
CA LEU A 275 0.57 -2.93 4.87
C LEU A 275 -0.53 -3.10 5.94
N VAL A 276 -1.66 -3.67 5.59
CA VAL A 276 -2.77 -3.95 6.52
C VAL A 276 -2.91 -5.45 6.81
N ALA A 277 -2.78 -6.30 5.80
CA ALA A 277 -2.96 -7.75 5.97
C ALA A 277 -1.89 -8.38 6.86
N ALA A 278 -0.61 -7.96 6.76
CA ALA A 278 0.45 -8.55 7.57
C ALA A 278 0.34 -8.20 9.07
N PRO A 279 0.09 -6.94 9.48
CA PRO A 279 -0.16 -6.62 10.89
C PRO A 279 -1.38 -7.34 11.46
N LEU A 280 -2.47 -7.46 10.69
CA LEU A 280 -3.64 -8.21 11.11
C LEU A 280 -3.32 -9.69 11.33
N ALA A 281 -2.61 -10.32 10.41
CA ALA A 281 -2.19 -11.72 10.55
C ALA A 281 -1.27 -11.93 11.76
N ALA A 282 -0.35 -10.99 12.03
CA ALA A 282 0.52 -11.06 13.19
C ALA A 282 -0.25 -10.94 14.51
N LEU A 283 -1.22 -10.01 14.58
CA LEU A 283 -2.09 -9.86 15.74
C LEU A 283 -2.89 -11.13 16.03
N LEU A 284 -3.45 -11.72 15.00
CA LEU A 284 -4.19 -12.99 15.12
C LEU A 284 -3.29 -14.15 15.53
N SER A 285 -2.04 -14.21 15.01
CA SER A 285 -1.06 -15.22 15.40
C SER A 285 -0.60 -15.09 16.84
N ALA A 286 -0.52 -13.86 17.38
CA ALA A 286 -0.24 -13.64 18.79
C ALA A 286 -1.30 -14.30 19.67
N GLY A 287 -2.59 -14.21 19.28
CA GLY A 287 -3.69 -14.91 19.94
C GLY A 287 -3.72 -16.43 19.74
N ALA A 288 -2.90 -16.98 18.84
CA ALA A 288 -2.74 -18.40 18.59
C ALA A 288 -1.53 -19.01 19.29
N ALA A 289 -0.90 -18.31 20.23
CA ALA A 289 0.24 -18.76 21.03
C ALA A 289 1.42 -19.35 20.19
N GLY A 290 1.76 -18.67 19.10
CA GLY A 290 2.85 -19.10 18.20
C GLY A 290 2.43 -20.13 17.15
N ALA A 291 1.20 -20.61 17.16
CA ALA A 291 0.64 -21.38 16.05
C ALA A 291 0.25 -20.46 14.88
N ALA A 292 -0.13 -21.07 13.75
CA ALA A 292 -0.68 -20.31 12.64
C ALA A 292 -1.98 -19.59 13.06
N PHE A 293 -2.18 -18.38 12.57
CA PHE A 293 -3.29 -17.50 13.00
C PHE A 293 -4.69 -18.09 12.74
N TRP A 294 -4.85 -19.04 11.86
CA TRP A 294 -6.13 -19.74 11.68
C TRP A 294 -6.49 -20.70 12.81
N TYR A 295 -5.63 -20.85 13.82
CA TYR A 295 -5.92 -21.53 15.08
C TYR A 295 -6.24 -20.58 16.23
N VAL A 296 -6.35 -19.27 15.97
CA VAL A 296 -6.68 -18.29 16.98
C VAL A 296 -8.03 -18.61 17.64
N THR A 297 -8.09 -18.44 18.96
CA THR A 297 -9.32 -18.53 19.74
C THR A 297 -9.68 -17.16 20.31
N PRO A 298 -10.97 -16.86 20.55
CA PRO A 298 -11.37 -15.60 21.18
C PRO A 298 -10.66 -15.36 22.51
N ALA A 299 -10.55 -16.39 23.35
CA ALA A 299 -9.86 -16.32 24.65
C ALA A 299 -8.36 -16.03 24.47
N GLY A 300 -7.69 -16.67 23.51
CA GLY A 300 -6.29 -16.44 23.20
C GLY A 300 -6.04 -15.03 22.67
N LEU A 301 -6.94 -14.50 21.83
CA LEU A 301 -6.84 -13.12 21.34
C LEU A 301 -7.01 -12.09 22.48
N ILE A 302 -7.97 -12.30 23.38
CA ILE A 302 -8.15 -11.45 24.56
C ILE A 302 -6.91 -11.51 25.44
N ALA A 303 -6.36 -12.69 25.72
CA ALA A 303 -5.15 -12.83 26.51
C ALA A 303 -3.95 -12.12 25.87
N ALA A 304 -3.77 -12.26 24.53
CA ALA A 304 -2.69 -11.57 23.82
C ALA A 304 -2.82 -10.05 23.88
N LEU A 305 -4.04 -9.50 23.87
CA LEU A 305 -4.28 -8.06 23.94
C LEU A 305 -4.15 -7.52 25.37
N THR A 306 -4.50 -8.30 26.39
CA THR A 306 -4.49 -7.87 27.79
C THR A 306 -3.14 -8.07 28.46
N GLU A 307 -2.46 -9.18 28.17
CA GLU A 307 -1.20 -9.54 28.84
C GLU A 307 0.02 -8.88 28.23
N LEU A 308 -0.09 -8.29 27.01
CA LEU A 308 1.03 -7.64 26.27
C LEU A 308 2.33 -8.47 26.28
N ARG A 309 2.21 -9.79 26.45
CA ARG A 309 3.38 -10.66 26.45
C ARG A 309 3.84 -10.88 25.02
N PRO A 310 5.10 -10.59 24.68
CA PRO A 310 5.68 -11.07 23.43
C PRO A 310 5.61 -12.60 23.46
N GLY A 311 5.00 -13.19 22.44
CA GLY A 311 4.84 -14.62 22.34
C GLY A 311 6.14 -15.34 22.65
N TYR A 312 6.12 -16.21 23.66
CA TYR A 312 7.25 -17.06 24.04
C TYR A 312 7.49 -18.03 22.87
N PRO A 313 8.70 -18.17 22.34
CA PRO A 313 8.96 -19.16 21.31
C PRO A 313 8.64 -20.56 21.86
N PRO A 314 7.96 -21.42 21.11
CA PRO A 314 7.74 -22.79 21.54
C PRO A 314 9.10 -23.53 21.52
N GLY A 315 9.56 -23.93 22.69
CA GLY A 315 10.61 -24.92 22.86
C GLY A 315 12.06 -24.36 22.85
N GLN A 316 12.57 -24.01 23.99
CA GLN A 316 13.89 -24.43 24.45
C GLN A 316 13.73 -25.54 25.48
#